data_960b480300c38e0f5073e681152f5dd0
#
_entry.id   960b480300c38e0f5073e681152f5dd0
#
_cell.length_a   1.000
_cell.length_b   1.000
_cell.length_c   1.000
_cell.angle_alpha   90.00
_cell.angle_beta   90.00
_cell.angle_gamma   90.00
#
_symmetry.space_group_name_H-M   'P 1'
#
loop_
_entity.id
_entity.type
_entity.pdbx_description
1 polymer ?
#
loop_
_entity_poly.entity_id
_entity_poly.type
_entity_poly.pdbx_seq_one_letter_code
_entity_poly.pdbx_strand_id
1 'polypeptide(L)'
;LQVGDPSQIATGVLCCVDITEAVLQEAIAKGCNMIIAHHPLLFKGLKQIGTSSYIERCVRLAIRHDLTIYAAHTNADNADGGLNYLVAEELGLQAVTALAPMSDTLMELVTFVPTKELNQVAEALWAAGAGSIGAYDSCSYRSSGQGTFRALDGAHPFVGKIGQLHVEPEERLSLTFPAYLQRQVEQALLASHPYETPAYSITRLQNVHPRIGAGVIGELPEAESIESFLHRVAGYFKTEQLRYSVTEKTTIKRVAICGGAGAFLWKQAK
;
A
#
# COMPACT_ATOMS: atom_id res chain seq x y z
N LEU A 1 8.96 2.24 10.37
CA LEU A 1 9.40 1.93 11.72
C LEU A 1 10.16 3.13 12.28
N GLN A 2 9.86 3.54 13.53
CA GLN A 2 10.48 4.68 14.21
C GLN A 2 11.41 4.23 15.34
N VAL A 3 10.97 3.27 16.14
CA VAL A 3 11.72 2.65 17.24
C VAL A 3 11.37 1.18 17.28
N GLY A 4 12.27 0.32 17.71
CA GLY A 4 12.01 -1.12 17.95
C GLY A 4 12.53 -2.04 16.84
N ASP A 5 12.20 -3.32 16.96
CA ASP A 5 12.62 -4.40 16.08
C ASP A 5 11.47 -4.86 15.16
N PRO A 6 11.65 -4.85 13.82
CA PRO A 6 10.62 -5.30 12.89
C PRO A 6 10.32 -6.81 12.98
N SER A 7 11.18 -7.59 13.59
CA SER A 7 10.99 -9.04 13.80
C SER A 7 10.24 -9.38 15.10
N GLN A 8 9.98 -8.39 15.96
CA GLN A 8 9.29 -8.59 17.22
C GLN A 8 7.84 -9.04 16.99
N ILE A 9 7.42 -10.08 17.72
CA ILE A 9 6.03 -10.53 17.69
C ILE A 9 5.17 -9.55 18.49
N ALA A 10 4.14 -8.99 17.85
CA ALA A 10 3.20 -8.12 18.53
C ALA A 10 2.29 -8.90 19.47
N THR A 11 2.35 -8.57 20.78
CA THR A 11 1.48 -9.13 21.82
C THR A 11 0.20 -8.32 22.01
N GLY A 12 0.21 -7.06 21.62
CA GLY A 12 -0.89 -6.13 21.62
C GLY A 12 -0.51 -4.87 20.86
N VAL A 13 -1.50 -4.22 20.26
CA VAL A 13 -1.32 -3.01 19.45
C VAL A 13 -2.15 -1.86 20.03
N LEU A 14 -1.53 -0.71 20.27
CA LEU A 14 -2.21 0.53 20.62
C LEU A 14 -2.14 1.50 19.44
N CYS A 15 -3.29 1.99 18.98
CA CYS A 15 -3.37 2.97 17.90
C CYS A 15 -3.57 4.37 18.48
N CYS A 16 -2.86 5.35 17.91
CA CYS A 16 -2.98 6.76 18.31
C CYS A 16 -2.72 7.70 17.14
N VAL A 17 -3.08 8.97 17.30
CA VAL A 17 -2.69 10.02 16.34
C VAL A 17 -1.27 10.49 16.63
N ASP A 18 -1.02 10.90 17.87
CA ASP A 18 0.26 11.43 18.34
C ASP A 18 0.87 10.54 19.42
N ILE A 19 2.18 10.41 19.41
CA ILE A 19 2.92 9.66 20.42
C ILE A 19 3.34 10.62 21.54
N THR A 20 2.88 10.33 22.75
CA THR A 20 3.25 11.05 23.97
C THR A 20 3.74 10.07 25.03
N GLU A 21 4.38 10.58 26.10
CA GLU A 21 4.76 9.76 27.24
C GLU A 21 3.55 9.04 27.87
N ALA A 22 2.38 9.73 27.91
CA ALA A 22 1.14 9.13 28.42
C ALA A 22 0.65 7.96 27.57
N VAL A 23 0.69 8.08 26.24
CA VAL A 23 0.33 7.00 25.29
C VAL A 23 1.26 5.78 25.47
N LEU A 24 2.56 6.00 25.64
CA LEU A 24 3.52 4.92 25.87
C LEU A 24 3.25 4.23 27.21
N GLN A 25 2.95 4.98 28.27
CA GLN A 25 2.58 4.42 29.58
C GLN A 25 1.27 3.64 29.51
N GLU A 26 0.30 4.10 28.75
CA GLU A 26 -0.94 3.37 28.51
C GLU A 26 -0.69 2.04 27.78
N ALA A 27 0.15 2.04 26.74
CA ALA A 27 0.54 0.82 26.03
C ALA A 27 1.18 -0.20 26.97
N ILE A 28 2.12 0.25 27.82
CA ILE A 28 2.79 -0.58 28.82
C ILE A 28 1.76 -1.16 29.81
N ALA A 29 0.88 -0.32 30.34
CA ALA A 29 -0.16 -0.74 31.32
C ALA A 29 -1.14 -1.76 30.73
N LYS A 30 -1.41 -1.68 29.41
CA LYS A 30 -2.29 -2.61 28.69
C LYS A 30 -1.57 -3.85 28.13
N GLY A 31 -0.25 -3.98 28.35
CA GLY A 31 0.54 -5.09 27.80
C GLY A 31 0.72 -5.05 26.29
N CYS A 32 0.53 -3.88 25.66
CA CYS A 32 0.79 -3.68 24.25
C CYS A 32 2.27 -3.38 24.04
N ASN A 33 2.94 -4.16 23.19
CA ASN A 33 4.34 -3.93 22.83
C ASN A 33 4.52 -3.24 21.46
N MET A 34 3.42 -2.96 20.75
CA MET A 34 3.43 -2.24 19.46
C MET A 34 2.50 -1.03 19.52
N ILE A 35 3.00 0.10 19.00
CA ILE A 35 2.23 1.33 18.84
C ILE A 35 2.20 1.69 17.35
N ILE A 36 1.01 1.88 16.81
CA ILE A 36 0.79 2.41 15.48
C ILE A 36 0.26 3.82 15.62
N ALA A 37 1.07 4.80 15.24
CA ALA A 37 0.70 6.20 15.27
C ALA A 37 0.50 6.75 13.85
N HIS A 38 -0.35 7.78 13.71
CA HIS A 38 -0.43 8.51 12.45
C HIS A 38 0.78 9.44 12.29
N HIS A 39 1.01 10.32 13.24
CA HIS A 39 2.15 11.23 13.18
C HIS A 39 3.45 10.56 13.66
N PRO A 40 4.56 10.76 12.93
CA PRO A 40 5.84 10.20 13.33
C PRO A 40 6.40 10.91 14.58
N LEU A 41 6.83 10.13 15.57
CA LEU A 41 7.57 10.66 16.73
C LEU A 41 8.89 11.30 16.29
N LEU A 42 9.59 10.64 15.36
CA LEU A 42 10.88 11.06 14.81
C LEU A 42 10.67 11.69 13.42
N PHE A 43 10.20 12.93 13.38
CA PHE A 43 10.10 13.68 12.13
C PHE A 43 11.47 14.13 11.61
N LYS A 44 12.38 14.42 12.55
CA LYS A 44 13.79 14.73 12.27
C LYS A 44 14.68 13.76 13.03
N GLY A 45 15.83 13.41 12.46
CA GLY A 45 16.80 12.54 13.13
C GLY A 45 17.29 13.14 14.46
N LEU A 46 17.37 12.32 15.49
CA LEU A 46 17.94 12.71 16.79
C LEU A 46 19.47 12.65 16.72
N LYS A 47 20.12 13.68 17.25
CA LYS A 47 21.59 13.71 17.43
C LYS A 47 22.01 13.07 18.77
N GLN A 48 21.10 12.99 19.72
CA GLN A 48 21.31 12.39 21.05
C GLN A 48 20.00 11.82 21.58
N ILE A 49 20.08 10.89 22.53
CA ILE A 49 18.94 10.33 23.24
C ILE A 49 19.11 10.66 24.74
N GLY A 50 18.65 11.83 25.11
CA GLY A 50 18.72 12.36 26.48
C GLY A 50 17.34 12.44 27.16
N THR A 51 17.11 13.52 27.88
CA THR A 51 15.85 13.82 28.59
C THR A 51 15.34 15.25 28.30
N SER A 52 16.03 15.97 27.43
CA SER A 52 15.80 17.40 27.21
C SER A 52 14.46 17.69 26.49
N SER A 53 14.05 16.82 25.58
CA SER A 53 12.79 16.94 24.86
C SER A 53 11.83 15.79 25.18
N TYR A 54 10.52 16.00 24.95
CA TYR A 54 9.55 14.92 25.12
C TYR A 54 9.83 13.77 24.14
N ILE A 55 10.32 14.08 22.93
CA ILE A 55 10.68 13.06 21.92
C ILE A 55 11.78 12.16 22.46
N GLU A 56 12.85 12.73 23.02
CA GLU A 56 13.93 11.93 23.63
C GLU A 56 13.43 11.06 24.79
N ARG A 57 12.54 11.61 25.64
CA ARG A 57 11.94 10.83 26.74
C ARG A 57 11.06 9.70 26.23
N CYS A 58 10.25 9.94 25.18
CA CYS A 58 9.46 8.90 24.53
C CYS A 58 10.33 7.80 23.95
N VAL A 59 11.40 8.15 23.20
CA VAL A 59 12.34 7.15 22.64
C VAL A 59 12.99 6.32 23.75
N ARG A 60 13.46 6.95 24.83
CA ARG A 60 14.03 6.24 25.97
C ARG A 60 13.04 5.31 26.64
N LEU A 61 11.79 5.76 26.80
CA LEU A 61 10.73 4.96 27.40
C LEU A 61 10.42 3.73 26.51
N ALA A 62 10.31 3.94 25.20
CA ALA A 62 10.08 2.89 24.24
C ALA A 62 11.20 1.84 24.26
N ILE A 63 12.47 2.26 24.21
CA ILE A 63 13.63 1.34 24.28
C ILE A 63 13.65 0.57 25.60
N ARG A 64 13.40 1.24 26.73
CA ARG A 64 13.43 0.62 28.06
C ARG A 64 12.38 -0.50 28.22
N HIS A 65 11.24 -0.34 27.59
CA HIS A 65 10.11 -1.27 27.69
C HIS A 65 9.92 -2.14 26.43
N ASP A 66 10.94 -2.16 25.54
CA ASP A 66 10.94 -2.95 24.31
C ASP A 66 9.68 -2.72 23.45
N LEU A 67 9.28 -1.44 23.32
CA LEU A 67 8.13 -1.06 22.52
C LEU A 67 8.54 -0.80 21.06
N THR A 68 7.80 -1.39 20.13
CA THR A 68 7.93 -1.09 18.71
C THR A 68 6.97 0.04 18.33
N ILE A 69 7.49 1.09 17.72
CA ILE A 69 6.72 2.27 17.26
C ILE A 69 6.76 2.34 15.74
N TYR A 70 5.59 2.27 15.11
CA TYR A 70 5.41 2.45 13.68
C TYR A 70 4.55 3.68 13.40
N ALA A 71 4.98 4.54 12.49
CA ALA A 71 4.20 5.68 12.02
C ALA A 71 3.58 5.36 10.65
N ALA A 72 2.25 5.32 10.60
CA ALA A 72 1.44 5.20 9.40
C ALA A 72 0.97 6.61 8.99
N HIS A 73 1.86 7.38 8.36
CA HIS A 73 1.64 8.79 8.01
C HIS A 73 1.20 8.92 6.54
N THR A 74 1.97 9.56 5.71
CA THR A 74 1.66 9.78 4.28
C THR A 74 1.42 8.47 3.50
N ASN A 75 2.05 7.38 3.91
CA ASN A 75 1.78 6.06 3.34
C ASN A 75 0.35 5.57 3.62
N ALA A 76 -0.23 5.90 4.78
CA ALA A 76 -1.64 5.60 5.09
C ALA A 76 -2.60 6.57 4.37
N ASP A 77 -2.20 7.84 4.23
CA ASP A 77 -3.01 8.84 3.51
C ASP A 77 -3.14 8.52 2.02
N ASN A 78 -2.05 8.01 1.40
CA ASN A 78 -1.96 7.77 -0.03
C ASN A 78 -2.32 6.34 -0.45
N ALA A 79 -2.57 5.44 0.49
CA ALA A 79 -2.92 4.06 0.21
C ALA A 79 -4.33 3.95 -0.40
N ASP A 80 -4.55 2.93 -1.23
CA ASP A 80 -5.90 2.49 -1.58
C ASP A 80 -6.64 2.03 -0.31
N GLY A 81 -7.86 2.54 -0.09
CA GLY A 81 -8.61 2.32 1.15
C GLY A 81 -8.03 3.04 2.38
N GLY A 82 -7.05 3.94 2.21
CA GLY A 82 -6.45 4.72 3.28
C GLY A 82 -7.37 5.83 3.82
N LEU A 83 -6.82 6.69 4.69
CA LEU A 83 -7.59 7.68 5.46
C LEU A 83 -8.51 8.56 4.59
N ASN A 84 -8.01 9.06 3.44
CA ASN A 84 -8.82 9.90 2.56
C ASN A 84 -10.02 9.16 1.97
N TYR A 85 -9.88 7.84 1.68
CA TYR A 85 -10.96 7.00 1.20
C TYR A 85 -12.02 6.76 2.28
N LEU A 86 -11.61 6.52 3.53
CA LEU A 86 -12.54 6.38 4.65
C LEU A 86 -13.36 7.65 4.87
N VAL A 87 -12.73 8.82 4.81
CA VAL A 87 -13.45 10.10 4.89
C VAL A 87 -14.43 10.28 3.72
N ALA A 88 -14.02 9.89 2.51
CA ALA A 88 -14.88 9.98 1.33
C ALA A 88 -16.11 9.05 1.43
N GLU A 89 -15.93 7.84 1.93
CA GLU A 89 -16.99 6.87 2.19
C GLU A 89 -18.00 7.40 3.21
N GLU A 90 -17.53 7.91 4.35
CA GLU A 90 -18.35 8.48 5.40
C GLU A 90 -19.12 9.73 4.94
N LEU A 91 -18.55 10.52 4.03
CA LEU A 91 -19.24 11.63 3.40
C LEU A 91 -20.17 11.20 2.26
N GLY A 92 -20.26 9.90 1.94
CA GLY A 92 -21.14 9.33 0.94
C GLY A 92 -20.71 9.56 -0.50
N LEU A 93 -19.41 9.75 -0.76
CA LEU A 93 -18.89 9.95 -2.11
C LEU A 93 -18.85 8.63 -2.89
N GLN A 94 -19.16 8.68 -4.17
CA GLN A 94 -19.11 7.58 -5.13
C GLN A 94 -17.99 7.80 -6.14
N ALA A 95 -17.60 6.72 -6.85
CA ALA A 95 -16.57 6.74 -7.89
C ALA A 95 -15.24 7.37 -7.43
N VAL A 96 -14.84 7.08 -6.20
CA VAL A 96 -13.68 7.70 -5.54
C VAL A 96 -12.38 7.18 -6.14
N THR A 97 -11.51 8.10 -6.57
CA THR A 97 -10.16 7.83 -7.08
C THR A 97 -9.14 8.76 -6.42
N ALA A 98 -7.84 8.47 -6.59
CA ALA A 98 -6.81 9.39 -6.12
C ALA A 98 -6.88 10.74 -6.89
N LEU A 99 -6.81 11.85 -6.17
CA LEU A 99 -6.81 13.21 -6.76
C LEU A 99 -5.50 13.48 -7.52
N ALA A 100 -4.39 13.06 -6.95
CA ALA A 100 -3.07 13.10 -7.59
C ALA A 100 -2.43 11.70 -7.53
N PRO A 101 -2.69 10.84 -8.55
CA PRO A 101 -2.11 9.50 -8.59
C PRO A 101 -0.57 9.54 -8.55
N MET A 102 0.03 8.59 -7.83
CA MET A 102 1.48 8.46 -7.74
C MET A 102 2.03 7.64 -8.91
N SER A 103 3.23 8.04 -9.40
CA SER A 103 4.02 7.24 -10.33
C SER A 103 4.59 5.98 -9.66
N ASP A 104 5.07 5.06 -10.48
CA ASP A 104 5.78 3.85 -10.04
C ASP A 104 4.95 2.93 -9.11
N THR A 105 3.62 2.99 -9.23
CA THR A 105 2.69 2.23 -8.39
C THR A 105 2.27 0.90 -8.97
N LEU A 106 2.57 0.64 -10.26
CA LEU A 106 2.27 -0.62 -10.94
C LEU A 106 3.54 -1.27 -11.51
N MET A 107 3.55 -2.58 -11.48
CA MET A 107 4.59 -3.42 -12.05
C MET A 107 4.00 -4.51 -12.95
N GLU A 108 4.79 -5.00 -13.89
CA GLU A 108 4.51 -6.20 -14.68
C GLU A 108 5.50 -7.28 -14.30
N LEU A 109 5.00 -8.48 -14.03
CA LEU A 109 5.78 -9.72 -13.99
C LEU A 109 5.59 -10.45 -15.31
N VAL A 110 6.71 -10.91 -15.87
CA VAL A 110 6.74 -11.87 -16.99
C VAL A 110 7.54 -13.07 -16.55
N THR A 111 7.00 -14.28 -16.78
CA THR A 111 7.69 -15.54 -16.55
C THR A 111 7.35 -16.56 -17.65
N PHE A 112 8.06 -17.67 -17.71
CA PHE A 112 7.90 -18.73 -18.71
C PHE A 112 7.71 -20.05 -17.98
N VAL A 113 6.54 -20.66 -18.15
CA VAL A 113 6.10 -21.80 -17.35
C VAL A 113 5.80 -22.99 -18.28
N PRO A 114 6.28 -24.22 -17.99
CA PRO A 114 5.85 -25.39 -18.73
C PRO A 114 4.32 -25.46 -18.80
N THR A 115 3.78 -25.76 -19.98
CA THR A 115 2.33 -25.65 -20.27
C THR A 115 1.46 -26.36 -19.24
N LYS A 116 1.93 -27.52 -18.71
CA LYS A 116 1.16 -28.31 -17.75
C LYS A 116 1.06 -27.68 -16.36
N GLU A 117 2.05 -26.88 -15.99
CA GLU A 117 2.16 -26.26 -14.64
C GLU A 117 1.61 -24.83 -14.62
N LEU A 118 1.20 -24.30 -15.77
CA LEU A 118 0.79 -22.91 -15.93
C LEU A 118 -0.32 -22.48 -14.97
N ASN A 119 -1.36 -23.29 -14.81
CA ASN A 119 -2.50 -22.91 -13.95
C ASN A 119 -2.10 -22.82 -12.48
N GLN A 120 -1.28 -23.76 -11.99
CA GLN A 120 -0.77 -23.73 -10.61
C GLN A 120 0.01 -22.45 -10.33
N VAL A 121 0.91 -22.04 -11.23
CA VAL A 121 1.70 -20.82 -11.07
C VAL A 121 0.80 -19.58 -11.16
N ALA A 122 -0.14 -19.54 -12.11
CA ALA A 122 -1.05 -18.41 -12.26
C ALA A 122 -1.94 -18.22 -11.02
N GLU A 123 -2.50 -19.29 -10.46
CA GLU A 123 -3.33 -19.27 -9.25
C GLU A 123 -2.53 -18.76 -8.04
N ALA A 124 -1.29 -19.20 -7.87
CA ALA A 124 -0.42 -18.70 -6.80
C ALA A 124 -0.13 -17.21 -6.93
N LEU A 125 0.10 -16.71 -8.14
CA LEU A 125 0.33 -15.29 -8.41
C LEU A 125 -0.93 -14.45 -8.17
N TRP A 126 -2.12 -14.94 -8.56
CA TRP A 126 -3.39 -14.28 -8.27
C TRP A 126 -3.68 -14.24 -6.76
N ALA A 127 -3.44 -15.33 -6.06
CA ALA A 127 -3.57 -15.38 -4.59
C ALA A 127 -2.61 -14.42 -3.88
N ALA A 128 -1.46 -14.13 -4.50
CA ALA A 128 -0.51 -13.11 -4.03
C ALA A 128 -0.92 -11.67 -4.40
N GLY A 129 -2.08 -11.46 -5.00
CA GLY A 129 -2.64 -10.14 -5.33
C GLY A 129 -2.23 -9.60 -6.70
N ALA A 130 -1.63 -10.40 -7.57
CA ALA A 130 -1.38 -10.01 -8.94
C ALA A 130 -2.62 -10.19 -9.81
N GLY A 131 -2.67 -9.51 -10.97
CA GLY A 131 -3.73 -9.69 -11.97
C GLY A 131 -5.05 -9.01 -11.65
N SER A 132 -5.06 -7.94 -10.84
CA SER A 132 -6.26 -7.12 -10.61
C SER A 132 -6.25 -5.87 -11.49
N ILE A 133 -7.29 -5.66 -12.29
CA ILE A 133 -7.45 -4.50 -13.17
C ILE A 133 -8.88 -3.95 -13.04
N GLY A 134 -9.05 -2.85 -12.34
CA GLY A 134 -10.38 -2.27 -12.07
C GLY A 134 -11.28 -3.24 -11.30
N ALA A 135 -12.41 -3.62 -11.88
CA ALA A 135 -13.35 -4.58 -11.29
C ALA A 135 -13.12 -6.04 -11.76
N TYR A 136 -11.96 -6.32 -12.37
CA TYR A 136 -11.59 -7.66 -12.83
C TYR A 136 -10.42 -8.19 -12.01
N ASP A 137 -10.51 -9.44 -11.61
CA ASP A 137 -9.43 -10.21 -11.01
C ASP A 137 -8.91 -11.29 -11.97
N SER A 138 -7.88 -12.01 -11.56
CA SER A 138 -7.28 -13.12 -12.30
C SER A 138 -6.87 -12.76 -13.74
N CYS A 139 -6.59 -11.47 -13.99
CA CYS A 139 -6.15 -11.01 -15.29
C CYS A 139 -4.71 -11.44 -15.55
N SER A 140 -4.49 -12.08 -16.69
CA SER A 140 -3.17 -12.44 -17.21
C SER A 140 -3.19 -12.51 -18.72
N TYR A 141 -2.04 -12.31 -19.34
CA TYR A 141 -1.87 -12.63 -20.75
C TYR A 141 -0.95 -13.84 -20.89
N ARG A 142 -1.33 -14.76 -21.78
CA ARG A 142 -0.60 -16.01 -22.04
C ARG A 142 -0.29 -16.11 -23.51
N SER A 143 0.91 -16.58 -23.84
CA SER A 143 1.27 -16.91 -25.23
C SER A 143 2.22 -18.09 -25.26
N SER A 144 1.89 -19.07 -26.10
CA SER A 144 2.67 -20.31 -26.25
C SER A 144 3.99 -20.05 -26.96
N GLY A 145 5.03 -20.73 -26.53
CA GLY A 145 6.36 -20.64 -27.09
C GLY A 145 7.20 -21.88 -26.76
N GLN A 146 8.51 -21.73 -26.96
CA GLN A 146 9.49 -22.76 -26.61
C GLN A 146 10.63 -22.13 -25.85
N GLY A 147 10.90 -22.62 -24.64
CA GLY A 147 12.08 -22.32 -23.87
C GLY A 147 13.23 -23.27 -24.23
N THR A 148 14.47 -22.78 -24.13
CA THR A 148 15.65 -23.61 -24.34
C THR A 148 16.63 -23.42 -23.19
N PHE A 149 17.18 -24.53 -22.70
CA PHE A 149 18.21 -24.49 -21.67
C PHE A 149 19.13 -25.71 -21.76
N ARG A 150 20.28 -25.62 -21.10
CA ARG A 150 21.19 -26.76 -20.88
C ARG A 150 21.53 -26.77 -19.39
N ALA A 151 21.10 -27.83 -18.69
CA ALA A 151 21.49 -28.06 -17.31
C ALA A 151 22.98 -28.38 -17.22
N LEU A 152 23.70 -27.73 -16.32
CA LEU A 152 25.11 -27.98 -16.03
C LEU A 152 25.27 -28.88 -14.81
N ASP A 153 26.50 -29.35 -14.56
CA ASP A 153 26.80 -30.17 -13.37
C ASP A 153 26.40 -29.43 -12.09
N GLY A 154 25.69 -30.13 -11.19
CA GLY A 154 25.15 -29.57 -9.95
C GLY A 154 23.72 -29.02 -10.05
N ALA A 155 23.15 -28.91 -11.24
CA ALA A 155 21.72 -28.56 -11.41
C ALA A 155 20.80 -29.78 -11.19
N HIS A 156 19.56 -29.50 -10.73
CA HIS A 156 18.49 -30.48 -10.58
C HIS A 156 17.31 -30.11 -11.50
N PRO A 157 17.44 -30.31 -12.82
CA PRO A 157 16.44 -29.88 -13.78
C PRO A 157 15.12 -30.63 -13.60
N PHE A 158 14.01 -29.89 -13.58
CA PHE A 158 12.65 -30.45 -13.57
C PHE A 158 12.36 -31.30 -14.82
N VAL A 159 12.86 -30.86 -15.98
CA VAL A 159 12.81 -31.59 -17.28
C VAL A 159 14.18 -31.52 -17.94
N GLY A 160 14.44 -32.41 -18.92
CA GLY A 160 15.71 -32.48 -19.64
C GLY A 160 16.79 -33.28 -18.90
N LYS A 161 18.04 -33.25 -19.43
CA LYS A 161 19.20 -33.99 -18.89
C LYS A 161 20.43 -33.08 -18.81
N ILE A 162 21.27 -33.31 -17.81
CA ILE A 162 22.54 -32.58 -17.64
C ILE A 162 23.40 -32.71 -18.91
N GLY A 163 23.98 -31.59 -19.34
CA GLY A 163 24.90 -31.50 -20.49
C GLY A 163 24.21 -31.51 -21.86
N GLN A 164 22.90 -31.74 -21.96
CA GLN A 164 22.14 -31.76 -23.21
C GLN A 164 21.30 -30.48 -23.35
N LEU A 165 21.25 -29.94 -24.58
CA LEU A 165 20.32 -28.87 -24.92
C LEU A 165 18.89 -29.45 -24.91
N HIS A 166 18.02 -28.86 -24.09
CA HIS A 166 16.61 -29.19 -24.00
C HIS A 166 15.76 -28.08 -24.60
N VAL A 167 14.64 -28.46 -25.24
CA VAL A 167 13.61 -27.54 -25.75
C VAL A 167 12.31 -27.96 -25.08
N GLU A 168 11.71 -27.03 -24.32
CA GLU A 168 10.49 -27.26 -23.58
C GLU A 168 9.35 -26.37 -24.13
N PRO A 169 8.15 -26.96 -24.39
CA PRO A 169 6.96 -26.12 -24.61
C PRO A 169 6.59 -25.31 -23.36
N GLU A 170 6.62 -24.03 -23.49
CA GLU A 170 6.35 -23.08 -22.37
C GLU A 170 5.31 -22.05 -22.77
N GLU A 171 4.57 -21.59 -21.77
CA GLU A 171 3.71 -20.43 -21.87
C GLU A 171 4.43 -19.21 -21.27
N ARG A 172 4.55 -18.15 -22.04
CA ARG A 172 4.86 -16.84 -21.49
C ARG A 172 3.63 -16.34 -20.73
N LEU A 173 3.76 -16.16 -19.43
CA LEU A 173 2.74 -15.61 -18.55
C LEU A 173 3.13 -14.16 -18.18
N SER A 174 2.23 -13.21 -18.45
CA SER A 174 2.39 -11.80 -18.12
C SER A 174 1.20 -11.32 -17.30
N LEU A 175 1.43 -10.61 -16.20
CA LEU A 175 0.40 -10.03 -15.36
C LEU A 175 0.92 -8.79 -14.62
N THR A 176 0.00 -7.90 -14.27
CA THR A 176 0.31 -6.65 -13.56
C THR A 176 -0.05 -6.75 -12.09
N PHE A 177 0.63 -5.98 -11.25
CA PHE A 177 0.37 -5.93 -9.82
C PHE A 177 0.82 -4.59 -9.21
N PRO A 178 0.23 -4.18 -8.06
CA PRO A 178 0.69 -3.01 -7.33
C PRO A 178 2.12 -3.18 -6.80
N ALA A 179 2.97 -2.15 -6.96
CA ALA A 179 4.39 -2.21 -6.62
C ALA A 179 4.68 -2.61 -5.16
N TYR A 180 3.78 -2.30 -4.22
CA TYR A 180 3.94 -2.69 -2.82
C TYR A 180 3.81 -4.20 -2.58
N LEU A 181 3.26 -4.97 -3.53
CA LEU A 181 3.16 -6.43 -3.48
C LEU A 181 4.36 -7.14 -4.10
N GLN A 182 5.38 -6.43 -4.59
CA GLN A 182 6.50 -7.04 -5.34
C GLN A 182 7.10 -8.24 -4.61
N ARG A 183 7.44 -8.10 -3.33
CA ARG A 183 8.05 -9.18 -2.55
C ARG A 183 7.13 -10.39 -2.43
N GLN A 184 5.85 -10.17 -2.21
CA GLN A 184 4.85 -11.24 -2.06
C GLN A 184 4.63 -11.99 -3.37
N VAL A 185 4.51 -11.27 -4.49
CA VAL A 185 4.34 -11.84 -5.83
C VAL A 185 5.58 -12.62 -6.26
N GLU A 186 6.79 -12.09 -6.01
CA GLU A 186 8.04 -12.77 -6.31
C GLU A 186 8.21 -14.04 -5.47
N GLN A 187 7.89 -14.01 -4.19
CA GLN A 187 7.90 -15.21 -3.34
C GLN A 187 6.90 -16.26 -3.80
N ALA A 188 5.68 -15.87 -4.23
CA ALA A 188 4.69 -16.76 -4.75
C ALA A 188 5.15 -17.42 -6.05
N LEU A 189 5.79 -16.66 -6.96
CA LEU A 189 6.40 -17.21 -8.17
C LEU A 189 7.44 -18.27 -7.83
N LEU A 190 8.43 -17.93 -7.02
CA LEU A 190 9.54 -18.81 -6.68
C LEU A 190 9.09 -20.08 -5.95
N ALA A 191 8.02 -19.99 -5.15
CA ALA A 191 7.47 -21.16 -4.42
C ALA A 191 6.60 -22.08 -5.30
N SER A 192 5.94 -21.53 -6.34
CA SER A 192 5.00 -22.29 -7.17
C SER A 192 5.60 -22.79 -8.49
N HIS A 193 6.68 -22.17 -8.95
CA HIS A 193 7.30 -22.51 -10.22
C HIS A 193 8.03 -23.86 -10.15
N PRO A 194 7.85 -24.76 -11.14
CA PRO A 194 8.47 -26.10 -11.11
C PRO A 194 10.00 -26.07 -11.29
N TYR A 195 10.55 -25.03 -11.90
CA TYR A 195 11.99 -24.92 -12.07
C TYR A 195 12.67 -24.41 -10.79
N GLU A 196 13.82 -25.00 -10.45
CA GLU A 196 14.65 -24.53 -9.32
C GLU A 196 15.12 -23.09 -9.49
N THR A 197 15.27 -22.64 -10.74
CA THR A 197 15.66 -21.27 -11.10
C THR A 197 14.81 -20.79 -12.26
N PRO A 198 13.61 -20.25 -12.01
CA PRO A 198 12.74 -19.79 -13.07
C PRO A 198 13.28 -18.53 -13.76
N ALA A 199 13.07 -18.42 -15.05
CA ALA A 199 13.32 -17.19 -15.80
C ALA A 199 12.13 -16.25 -15.61
N TYR A 200 12.37 -15.05 -15.08
CA TYR A 200 11.35 -14.01 -14.95
C TYR A 200 11.95 -12.60 -15.01
N SER A 201 11.09 -11.63 -15.27
CA SER A 201 11.41 -10.23 -15.16
C SER A 201 10.29 -9.47 -14.48
N ILE A 202 10.66 -8.45 -13.71
CA ILE A 202 9.73 -7.50 -13.10
C ILE A 202 10.09 -6.10 -13.61
N THR A 203 9.12 -5.44 -14.25
CA THR A 203 9.32 -4.13 -14.87
C THR A 203 8.34 -3.12 -14.27
N ARG A 204 8.82 -1.91 -13.97
CA ARG A 204 7.96 -0.80 -13.56
C ARG A 204 7.20 -0.27 -14.76
N LEU A 205 5.90 -0.06 -14.58
CA LEU A 205 5.04 0.51 -15.59
C LEU A 205 4.92 2.02 -15.41
N GLN A 206 4.79 2.74 -16.52
CA GLN A 206 4.45 4.18 -16.49
C GLN A 206 2.97 4.42 -16.16
N ASN A 207 2.13 3.42 -16.33
CA ASN A 207 0.76 3.43 -15.86
C ASN A 207 0.74 3.60 -14.33
N VAL A 208 -0.23 4.36 -13.83
CA VAL A 208 -0.42 4.58 -12.40
C VAL A 208 -1.60 3.78 -11.88
N HIS A 209 -1.52 3.35 -10.62
CA HIS A 209 -2.68 2.80 -9.94
C HIS A 209 -3.69 3.92 -9.65
N PRO A 210 -4.95 3.81 -10.09
CA PRO A 210 -5.90 4.93 -10.01
C PRO A 210 -6.32 5.30 -8.59
N ARG A 211 -6.04 4.42 -7.63
CA ARG A 211 -6.45 4.58 -6.23
C ARG A 211 -5.27 4.78 -5.26
N ILE A 212 -4.03 4.90 -5.75
CA ILE A 212 -2.85 5.17 -4.93
C ILE A 212 -2.33 6.56 -5.27
N GLY A 213 -2.35 7.48 -4.30
CA GLY A 213 -1.90 8.86 -4.52
C GLY A 213 -2.38 9.82 -3.45
N ALA A 214 -2.00 11.08 -3.60
CA ALA A 214 -2.31 12.12 -2.64
C ALA A 214 -3.74 12.66 -2.81
N GLY A 215 -4.49 12.68 -1.71
CA GLY A 215 -5.90 13.07 -1.70
C GLY A 215 -6.78 12.16 -2.55
N VAL A 216 -8.07 12.35 -2.46
CA VAL A 216 -9.07 11.63 -3.26
C VAL A 216 -10.07 12.61 -3.87
N ILE A 217 -10.72 12.18 -4.94
CA ILE A 217 -11.82 12.91 -5.58
C ILE A 217 -12.96 11.93 -5.85
N GLY A 218 -14.20 12.36 -5.61
CA GLY A 218 -15.39 11.57 -5.83
C GLY A 218 -16.60 12.46 -6.06
N GLU A 219 -17.76 11.85 -6.23
CA GLU A 219 -19.02 12.54 -6.49
C GLU A 219 -20.05 12.19 -5.42
N LEU A 220 -20.81 13.19 -5.00
CA LEU A 220 -22.04 12.97 -4.22
C LEU A 220 -23.08 12.26 -5.12
N PRO A 221 -23.96 11.41 -4.58
CA PRO A 221 -25.05 10.79 -5.35
C PRO A 221 -25.91 11.82 -6.06
N GLU A 222 -26.21 12.94 -5.38
CA GLU A 222 -26.93 14.08 -5.89
C GLU A 222 -26.22 15.38 -5.54
N ALA A 223 -26.40 16.43 -6.34
CA ALA A 223 -25.87 17.74 -6.01
C ALA A 223 -26.64 18.33 -4.82
N GLU A 224 -25.92 18.87 -3.86
CA GLU A 224 -26.53 19.53 -2.70
C GLU A 224 -26.04 20.96 -2.52
N SER A 225 -26.70 21.77 -1.69
CA SER A 225 -26.27 23.12 -1.39
C SER A 225 -24.97 23.11 -0.60
N ILE A 226 -24.16 24.18 -0.75
CA ILE A 226 -22.93 24.35 0.04
C ILE A 226 -23.21 24.28 1.53
N GLU A 227 -24.28 24.91 1.99
CA GLU A 227 -24.69 24.92 3.39
C GLU A 227 -24.97 23.51 3.92
N SER A 228 -25.74 22.71 3.16
CA SER A 228 -26.02 21.30 3.50
C SER A 228 -24.73 20.48 3.61
N PHE A 229 -23.82 20.65 2.62
CA PHE A 229 -22.54 19.94 2.63
C PHE A 229 -21.65 20.36 3.82
N LEU A 230 -21.58 21.65 4.14
CA LEU A 230 -20.82 22.12 5.31
C LEU A 230 -21.36 21.54 6.62
N HIS A 231 -22.68 21.46 6.79
CA HIS A 231 -23.30 20.82 7.95
C HIS A 231 -22.94 19.33 8.03
N ARG A 232 -22.94 18.62 6.89
CA ARG A 232 -22.51 17.21 6.81
C ARG A 232 -21.05 17.04 7.25
N VAL A 233 -20.14 17.87 6.75
CA VAL A 233 -18.72 17.87 7.13
C VAL A 233 -18.56 18.18 8.63
N ALA A 234 -19.25 19.21 9.13
CA ALA A 234 -19.22 19.55 10.57
C ALA A 234 -19.69 18.39 11.44
N GLY A 235 -20.78 17.73 11.03
CA GLY A 235 -21.33 16.57 11.73
C GLY A 235 -20.37 15.38 11.76
N TYR A 236 -19.75 15.07 10.62
CA TYR A 236 -18.76 13.99 10.55
C TYR A 236 -17.56 14.23 11.48
N PHE A 237 -16.96 15.42 11.40
CA PHE A 237 -15.80 15.77 12.23
C PHE A 237 -16.16 16.19 13.65
N LYS A 238 -17.45 16.22 14.00
CA LYS A 238 -17.96 16.65 15.33
C LYS A 238 -17.37 17.99 15.74
N THR A 239 -17.34 18.95 14.84
CA THR A 239 -16.78 20.28 15.03
C THR A 239 -17.83 21.37 14.87
N GLU A 240 -17.79 22.37 15.74
CA GLU A 240 -18.63 23.57 15.63
C GLU A 240 -17.98 24.66 14.77
N GLN A 241 -16.71 24.48 14.38
CA GLN A 241 -15.93 25.49 13.65
C GLN A 241 -15.41 24.94 12.34
N LEU A 242 -15.88 25.48 11.23
CA LEU A 242 -15.35 25.26 9.89
C LEU A 242 -14.79 26.57 9.33
N ARG A 243 -13.67 26.48 8.63
CA ARG A 243 -13.15 27.57 7.81
C ARG A 243 -13.41 27.28 6.36
N TYR A 244 -14.03 28.18 5.65
CA TYR A 244 -14.32 28.02 4.24
C TYR A 244 -14.13 29.33 3.48
N SER A 245 -13.90 29.24 2.17
CA SER A 245 -13.85 30.40 1.28
C SER A 245 -15.23 30.64 0.67
N VAL A 246 -15.61 31.90 0.56
CA VAL A 246 -16.82 32.28 -0.15
C VAL A 246 -16.66 31.97 -1.63
N THR A 247 -17.70 31.42 -2.26
CA THR A 247 -17.75 31.09 -3.69
C THR A 247 -19.10 31.53 -4.26
N GLU A 248 -19.13 31.80 -5.55
CA GLU A 248 -20.39 32.07 -6.29
C GLU A 248 -21.19 30.81 -6.62
N LYS A 249 -20.57 29.62 -6.46
CA LYS A 249 -21.29 28.35 -6.64
C LYS A 249 -22.29 28.17 -5.49
N THR A 250 -23.47 27.68 -5.82
CA THR A 250 -24.55 27.42 -4.86
C THR A 250 -24.69 25.93 -4.52
N THR A 251 -24.17 25.06 -5.36
CA THR A 251 -24.29 23.61 -5.23
C THR A 251 -22.95 22.90 -5.39
N ILE A 252 -22.82 21.76 -4.75
CA ILE A 252 -21.68 20.86 -4.81
C ILE A 252 -22.12 19.50 -5.32
N LYS A 253 -21.39 18.93 -6.27
CA LYS A 253 -21.56 17.56 -6.77
C LYS A 253 -20.25 16.78 -6.66
N ARG A 254 -19.12 17.40 -7.03
CA ARG A 254 -17.79 16.80 -7.00
C ARG A 254 -16.99 17.35 -5.83
N VAL A 255 -16.37 16.46 -5.08
CA VAL A 255 -15.64 16.77 -3.85
C VAL A 255 -14.25 16.17 -3.90
N ALA A 256 -13.25 16.99 -3.62
CA ALA A 256 -11.88 16.54 -3.38
C ALA A 256 -11.56 16.61 -1.90
N ILE A 257 -10.86 15.59 -1.37
CA ILE A 257 -10.51 15.46 0.04
C ILE A 257 -9.00 15.23 0.15
N CYS A 258 -8.37 15.91 1.07
CA CYS A 258 -6.98 15.64 1.45
C CYS A 258 -6.81 15.87 2.95
N GLY A 259 -6.40 14.85 3.68
CA GLY A 259 -5.99 14.95 5.08
C GLY A 259 -4.70 15.77 5.22
N GLY A 260 -4.51 16.42 6.37
CA GLY A 260 -3.31 17.20 6.66
C GLY A 260 -3.16 18.46 5.81
N ALA A 261 -1.95 18.75 5.34
CA ALA A 261 -1.60 19.97 4.61
C ALA A 261 -1.92 19.87 3.11
N GLY A 262 -3.20 19.70 2.73
CA GLY A 262 -3.66 19.47 1.37
C GLY A 262 -3.54 20.66 0.38
N ALA A 263 -3.07 21.84 0.81
CA ALA A 263 -3.06 23.04 -0.02
C ALA A 263 -2.26 22.91 -1.34
N PHE A 264 -1.30 22.02 -1.42
CA PHE A 264 -0.53 21.76 -2.64
C PHE A 264 -1.35 21.10 -3.76
N LEU A 265 -2.50 20.50 -3.43
CA LEU A 265 -3.39 19.82 -4.37
C LEU A 265 -4.49 20.71 -4.95
N TRP A 266 -4.55 22.00 -4.56
CA TRP A 266 -5.64 22.87 -4.97
C TRP A 266 -5.81 23.00 -6.50
N LYS A 267 -4.70 22.88 -7.26
CA LYS A 267 -4.73 22.94 -8.73
C LYS A 267 -5.40 21.70 -9.35
N GLN A 268 -5.16 20.55 -8.77
CA GLN A 268 -5.75 19.26 -9.18
C GLN A 268 -7.23 19.18 -8.78
N ALA A 269 -7.63 19.88 -7.71
CA ALA A 269 -9.01 19.90 -7.21
C ALA A 269 -9.94 20.85 -7.99
N LYS A 270 -9.42 21.74 -8.83
CA LYS A 270 -10.19 22.61 -9.72
C LYS A 270 -10.69 21.88 -10.94
#